data_5fe22f6d92c23d0da7fae6287629acfe
#
_entry.id   5fe22f6d92c23d0da7fae6287629acfe
#
_cell.length_a   1.000
_cell.length_b   1.000
_cell.length_c   1.000
_cell.angle_alpha   90.00
_cell.angle_beta   90.00
_cell.angle_gamma   90.00
#
_symmetry.space_group_name_H-M   'P 1'
#
loop_
_entity.id
_entity.type
_entity.pdbx_description
1 polymer ?
#
loop_
_entity_poly.entity_id
_entity_poly.type
_entity_poly.pdbx_seq_one_letter_code
_entity_poly.pdbx_strand_id
1 'polypeptide(L)'
;MNPNEMNPLVLAYIGDAVYEILVRNYLIKNNESDINVLSKEKIDFVSASSQSKILEDLINNNFLTDEELLVIKRARNHKTRSKPKHASAKEYKKATALEALFGTLYIKKDFNRIDEIFNKIVGD
;
A
#
# COMPACT_ATOMS: atom_id res chain seq x y z
N MET A 1 -18.17 4.48 8.84
CA MET A 1 -17.04 3.75 9.47
C MET A 1 -15.93 4.75 9.80
N ASN A 2 -15.38 4.64 10.99
CA ASN A 2 -14.25 5.47 11.42
C ASN A 2 -12.96 4.65 11.38
N PRO A 3 -12.05 4.92 10.46
CA PRO A 3 -10.83 4.11 10.33
C PRO A 3 -9.94 4.16 11.57
N ASN A 4 -10.00 5.23 12.37
CA ASN A 4 -9.21 5.31 13.60
C ASN A 4 -9.65 4.29 14.66
N GLU A 5 -10.85 3.76 14.54
CA GLU A 5 -11.41 2.75 15.45
C GLU A 5 -11.35 1.34 14.87
N MET A 6 -10.89 1.19 13.64
CA MET A 6 -10.83 -0.10 12.96
C MET A 6 -9.49 -0.80 13.20
N ASN A 7 -9.53 -2.13 13.20
CA ASN A 7 -8.34 -2.95 13.28
C ASN A 7 -7.44 -2.66 12.07
N PRO A 8 -6.15 -2.34 12.26
CA PRO A 8 -5.25 -2.07 11.14
C PRO A 8 -5.16 -3.17 10.10
N LEU A 9 -5.34 -4.43 10.49
CA LEU A 9 -5.33 -5.55 9.54
C LEU A 9 -6.56 -5.55 8.64
N VAL A 10 -7.70 -5.08 9.16
CA VAL A 10 -8.92 -4.91 8.35
C VAL A 10 -8.74 -3.75 7.36
N LEU A 11 -8.11 -2.66 7.80
CA LEU A 11 -7.78 -1.55 6.91
C LEU A 11 -6.82 -2.02 5.80
N ALA A 12 -5.83 -2.83 6.15
CA ALA A 12 -4.90 -3.40 5.17
C ALA A 12 -5.62 -4.32 4.19
N TYR A 13 -6.60 -5.08 4.67
CA TYR A 13 -7.38 -5.98 3.83
C TYR A 13 -8.08 -5.23 2.69
N ILE A 14 -8.76 -4.14 2.99
CA ILE A 14 -9.39 -3.32 1.95
C ILE A 14 -8.34 -2.55 1.14
N GLY A 15 -7.29 -2.08 1.80
CA GLY A 15 -6.22 -1.32 1.16
C GLY A 15 -5.44 -2.15 0.15
N ASP A 16 -5.28 -3.45 0.38
CA ASP A 16 -4.68 -4.36 -0.59
C ASP A 16 -5.46 -4.34 -1.90
N ALA A 17 -6.78 -4.43 -1.85
CA ALA A 17 -7.62 -4.37 -3.04
C ALA A 17 -7.55 -3.00 -3.72
N VAL A 18 -7.55 -1.92 -2.95
CA VAL A 18 -7.44 -0.56 -3.49
C VAL A 18 -6.11 -0.37 -4.20
N TYR A 19 -5.02 -0.75 -3.56
CA TYR A 19 -3.68 -0.64 -4.13
C TYR A 19 -3.55 -1.48 -5.39
N GLU A 20 -4.05 -2.71 -5.37
CA GLU A 20 -3.95 -3.59 -6.52
C GLU A 20 -4.72 -3.06 -7.74
N ILE A 21 -5.91 -2.49 -7.55
CA ILE A 21 -6.64 -1.91 -8.68
C ILE A 21 -5.90 -0.70 -9.27
N LEU A 22 -5.26 0.11 -8.43
CA LEU A 22 -4.45 1.22 -8.90
C LEU A 22 -3.27 0.75 -9.73
N VAL A 23 -2.58 -0.29 -9.28
CA VAL A 23 -1.45 -0.88 -9.99
C VAL A 23 -1.89 -1.46 -11.35
N ARG A 24 -2.95 -2.25 -11.36
CA ARG A 24 -3.46 -2.85 -12.59
C ARG A 24 -3.88 -1.79 -13.59
N ASN A 25 -4.56 -0.76 -13.13
CA ASN A 25 -4.99 0.35 -13.99
C ASN A 25 -3.78 1.09 -14.58
N TYR A 26 -2.76 1.33 -13.76
CA TYR A 26 -1.52 1.98 -14.20
C TYR A 26 -0.81 1.16 -15.30
N LEU A 27 -0.69 -0.14 -15.10
CA LEU A 27 -0.02 -1.02 -16.06
C LEU A 27 -0.78 -1.09 -17.40
N ILE A 28 -2.10 -1.11 -17.34
CA ILE A 28 -2.94 -1.10 -18.56
C ILE A 28 -2.77 0.23 -19.31
N LYS A 29 -2.74 1.35 -18.58
CA LYS A 29 -2.57 2.67 -19.19
C LYS A 29 -1.22 2.83 -19.88
N ASN A 30 -0.20 2.09 -19.47
CA ASN A 30 1.11 2.12 -20.10
C ASN A 30 1.21 1.20 -21.31
N ASN A 31 0.05 0.87 -21.88
CA ASN A 31 -0.10 0.12 -23.14
C ASN A 31 0.26 -1.36 -23.04
N GLU A 32 0.27 -1.92 -21.84
CA GLU A 32 0.48 -3.35 -21.70
C GLU A 32 -0.84 -4.07 -21.86
N SER A 33 -0.90 -5.02 -22.78
CA SER A 33 -2.10 -5.79 -23.06
C SER A 33 -1.91 -7.31 -22.94
N ASP A 34 -0.67 -7.76 -22.75
CA ASP A 34 -0.38 -9.18 -22.57
C ASP A 34 -0.56 -9.54 -21.09
N ILE A 35 -1.48 -10.47 -20.81
CA ILE A 35 -1.79 -10.84 -19.42
C ILE A 35 -0.59 -11.43 -18.68
N ASN A 36 0.31 -12.12 -19.37
CA ASN A 36 1.51 -12.70 -18.74
C ASN A 36 2.48 -11.62 -18.34
N VAL A 37 2.63 -10.58 -19.15
CA VAL A 37 3.48 -9.44 -18.84
C VAL A 37 2.87 -8.63 -17.69
N LEU A 38 1.57 -8.38 -17.74
CA LEU A 38 0.86 -7.68 -16.64
C LEU A 38 1.06 -8.38 -15.31
N SER A 39 0.93 -9.70 -15.29
CA SER A 39 1.09 -10.48 -14.05
C SER A 39 2.50 -10.40 -13.48
N LYS A 40 3.51 -10.33 -14.34
CA LYS A 40 4.91 -10.19 -13.90
C LYS A 40 5.21 -8.78 -13.41
N GLU A 41 4.80 -7.76 -14.15
CA GLU A 41 5.06 -6.37 -13.79
C GLU A 41 4.33 -5.99 -12.50
N LYS A 42 3.15 -6.56 -12.25
CA LYS A 42 2.40 -6.32 -11.02
C LYS A 42 3.23 -6.67 -9.78
N ILE A 43 4.04 -7.72 -9.83
CA ILE A 43 4.84 -8.17 -8.69
C ILE A 43 5.81 -7.08 -8.23
N ASP A 44 6.33 -6.27 -9.16
CA ASP A 44 7.25 -5.17 -8.84
C ASP A 44 6.59 -4.10 -7.96
N PHE A 45 5.27 -4.09 -7.87
CA PHE A 45 4.51 -3.15 -7.05
C PHE A 45 3.91 -3.81 -5.81
N VAL A 46 3.46 -5.08 -5.91
CA VAL A 46 2.61 -5.68 -4.88
C VAL A 46 3.33 -6.66 -3.96
N SER A 47 4.56 -7.07 -4.27
CA SER A 47 5.31 -7.93 -3.35
C SER A 47 5.58 -7.20 -2.04
N ALA A 48 5.70 -7.95 -0.95
CA ALA A 48 5.99 -7.36 0.36
C ALA A 48 7.29 -6.56 0.34
N SER A 49 8.30 -7.06 -0.36
CA SER A 49 9.58 -6.37 -0.51
C SER A 49 9.42 -5.04 -1.24
N SER A 50 8.68 -5.03 -2.35
CA SER A 50 8.44 -3.80 -3.12
C SER A 50 7.63 -2.79 -2.31
N GLN A 51 6.57 -3.21 -1.65
CA GLN A 51 5.75 -2.32 -0.83
C GLN A 51 6.54 -1.75 0.35
N SER A 52 7.41 -2.55 0.97
CA SER A 52 8.28 -2.10 2.04
C SER A 52 9.18 -0.95 1.57
N LYS A 53 9.80 -1.12 0.41
CA LYS A 53 10.68 -0.09 -0.17
C LYS A 53 9.89 1.16 -0.55
N ILE A 54 8.73 0.98 -1.15
CA ILE A 54 7.84 2.10 -1.50
C ILE A 54 7.49 2.92 -0.27
N LEU A 55 7.12 2.27 0.83
CA LEU A 55 6.80 2.97 2.07
C LEU A 55 8.01 3.74 2.60
N GLU A 56 9.19 3.11 2.61
CA GLU A 56 10.41 3.79 3.06
C GLU A 56 10.71 5.04 2.23
N ASP A 57 10.56 4.96 0.92
CA ASP A 57 10.78 6.10 0.03
C ASP A 57 9.80 7.23 0.31
N LEU A 58 8.52 6.91 0.54
CA LEU A 58 7.52 7.92 0.90
C LEU A 58 7.86 8.62 2.21
N ILE A 59 8.31 7.87 3.21
CA ILE A 59 8.70 8.41 4.51
C ILE A 59 9.95 9.28 4.37
N ASN A 60 10.97 8.78 3.67
CA ASN A 60 12.26 9.48 3.53
C ASN A 60 12.13 10.76 2.71
N ASN A 61 11.17 10.83 1.81
CA ASN A 61 10.89 12.03 1.02
C ASN A 61 9.93 13.00 1.72
N ASN A 62 9.56 12.72 2.97
CA ASN A 62 8.63 13.53 3.76
C ASN A 62 7.30 13.77 3.04
N PHE A 63 6.85 12.79 2.28
CA PHE A 63 5.63 12.93 1.49
C PHE A 63 4.36 12.71 2.30
N LEU A 64 4.44 11.94 3.40
CA LEU A 64 3.29 11.58 4.21
C LEU A 64 3.02 12.63 5.29
N THR A 65 1.74 12.88 5.56
CA THR A 65 1.32 13.79 6.62
C THR A 65 1.54 13.14 7.99
N ASP A 66 1.50 13.94 9.05
CA ASP A 66 1.62 13.42 10.43
C ASP A 66 0.50 12.43 10.74
N GLU A 67 -0.72 12.71 10.26
CA GLU A 67 -1.86 11.82 10.43
C GLU A 67 -1.64 10.48 9.72
N GLU A 68 -1.10 10.53 8.51
CA GLU A 68 -0.77 9.32 7.75
C GLU A 68 0.34 8.51 8.43
N LEU A 69 1.34 9.19 8.98
CA LEU A 69 2.41 8.52 9.72
C LEU A 69 1.88 7.82 10.97
N LEU A 70 0.86 8.36 11.62
CA LEU A 70 0.22 7.68 12.75
C LEU A 70 -0.48 6.39 12.31
N VAL A 71 -1.12 6.39 11.16
CA VAL A 71 -1.72 5.17 10.58
C VAL A 71 -0.64 4.11 10.34
N ILE A 72 0.47 4.53 9.73
CA ILE A 72 1.61 3.64 9.47
C ILE A 72 2.15 3.04 10.78
N LYS A 73 2.39 3.89 11.77
CA LYS A 73 2.92 3.45 13.06
C LYS A 73 2.00 2.43 13.75
N ARG A 74 0.70 2.71 13.75
CA ARG A 74 -0.28 1.82 14.37
C ARG A 74 -0.32 0.46 13.69
N ALA A 75 -0.28 0.45 12.35
CA ALA A 75 -0.28 -0.78 11.59
C ALA A 75 1.01 -1.60 11.77
N ARG A 76 2.17 -0.93 11.79
CA ARG A 76 3.45 -1.61 12.00
C ARG A 76 3.57 -2.22 13.39
N ASN A 77 2.96 -1.61 14.38
CA ASN A 77 3.03 -2.09 15.76
C ASN A 77 1.96 -3.13 16.08
N HIS A 78 1.05 -3.39 15.16
CA HIS A 78 0.02 -4.39 15.36
C HIS A 78 0.61 -5.80 15.26
N LYS A 79 0.27 -6.67 16.23
CA LYS A 79 0.76 -8.05 16.24
C LYS A 79 0.05 -8.87 15.18
N THR A 80 0.82 -9.60 14.36
CA THR A 80 0.28 -10.54 13.40
C THR A 80 0.72 -11.96 13.77
N ARG A 81 -0.12 -12.94 13.45
CA ARG A 81 0.17 -14.35 13.73
C ARG A 81 0.81 -15.07 12.55
N SER A 82 0.70 -14.52 11.35
CA SER A 82 1.21 -15.16 10.15
C SER A 82 2.50 -14.52 9.70
N LYS A 83 3.44 -15.36 9.25
CA LYS A 83 4.68 -14.91 8.64
C LYS A 83 4.64 -15.27 7.15
N PRO A 84 4.99 -14.35 6.25
CA PRO A 84 5.05 -14.67 4.83
C PRO A 84 6.22 -15.62 4.55
N LYS A 85 6.07 -16.42 3.49
CA LYS A 85 7.10 -17.40 3.12
C LYS A 85 8.34 -16.76 2.46
N HIS A 86 8.18 -15.59 1.83
CA HIS A 86 9.19 -15.01 0.96
C HIS A 86 9.57 -13.58 1.33
N ALA A 87 9.24 -13.14 2.53
CA ALA A 87 9.61 -11.82 3.01
C ALA A 87 9.95 -11.89 4.49
N SER A 88 10.81 -10.98 4.96
CA SER A 88 11.09 -10.86 6.38
C SER A 88 9.84 -10.34 7.11
N ALA A 89 9.77 -10.57 8.42
CA ALA A 89 8.69 -10.04 9.26
C ALA A 89 8.64 -8.51 9.17
N LYS A 90 9.79 -7.86 9.05
CA LYS A 90 9.92 -6.41 8.94
C LYS A 90 9.32 -5.89 7.63
N GLU A 91 9.64 -6.55 6.51
CA GLU A 91 9.08 -6.19 5.21
C GLU A 91 7.56 -6.39 5.19
N TYR A 92 7.10 -7.49 5.74
CA TYR A 92 5.67 -7.79 5.82
C TYR A 92 4.91 -6.71 6.61
N LYS A 93 5.44 -6.27 7.74
CA LYS A 93 4.81 -5.22 8.55
C LYS A 93 4.74 -3.90 7.81
N LYS A 94 5.78 -3.55 7.06
CA LYS A 94 5.78 -2.32 6.26
C LYS A 94 4.80 -2.39 5.11
N ALA A 95 4.73 -3.54 4.44
CA ALA A 95 3.75 -3.76 3.37
C ALA A 95 2.32 -3.63 3.90
N THR A 96 2.05 -4.25 5.05
CA THR A 96 0.75 -4.16 5.72
C THR A 96 0.43 -2.71 6.08
N ALA A 97 1.41 -1.95 6.54
CA ALA A 97 1.23 -0.54 6.88
C ALA A 97 0.88 0.31 5.66
N LEU A 98 1.54 0.07 4.52
CA LEU A 98 1.20 0.78 3.28
C LEU A 98 -0.24 0.47 2.86
N GLU A 99 -0.62 -0.80 2.92
CA GLU A 99 -2.00 -1.21 2.61
C GLU A 99 -3.00 -0.58 3.56
N ALA A 100 -2.68 -0.52 4.86
CA ALA A 100 -3.56 0.11 5.84
C ALA A 100 -3.74 1.61 5.56
N LEU A 101 -2.70 2.27 5.05
CA LEU A 101 -2.81 3.67 4.65
C LEU A 101 -3.80 3.83 3.49
N PHE A 102 -3.68 3.04 2.44
CA PHE A 102 -4.64 3.08 1.33
C PHE A 102 -6.04 2.73 1.79
N GLY A 103 -6.18 1.74 2.66
CA GLY A 103 -7.48 1.37 3.22
C GLY A 103 -8.13 2.48 4.04
N THR A 104 -7.33 3.17 4.85
CA THR A 104 -7.78 4.32 5.65
C THR A 104 -8.31 5.43 4.76
N LEU A 105 -7.55 5.78 3.73
CA LEU A 105 -7.95 6.84 2.80
C LEU A 105 -9.21 6.45 2.01
N TYR A 106 -9.31 5.19 1.65
CA TYR A 106 -10.50 4.69 0.95
C TYR A 106 -11.76 4.79 1.83
N ILE A 107 -11.66 4.36 3.09
CA ILE A 107 -12.79 4.44 4.03
C ILE A 107 -13.20 5.90 4.26
N LYS A 108 -12.24 6.80 4.32
CA LYS A 108 -12.49 8.25 4.43
C LYS A 108 -13.01 8.86 3.13
N LYS A 109 -13.00 8.12 2.03
CA LYS A 109 -13.36 8.61 0.69
C LYS A 109 -12.43 9.74 0.21
N ASP A 110 -11.18 9.72 0.66
CA ASP A 110 -10.18 10.70 0.23
C ASP A 110 -9.46 10.20 -1.03
N PHE A 111 -10.20 10.13 -2.12
CA PHE A 111 -9.70 9.61 -3.38
C PHE A 111 -8.63 10.49 -4.00
N ASN A 112 -8.71 11.80 -3.78
CA ASN A 112 -7.67 12.72 -4.27
C ASN A 112 -6.31 12.40 -3.63
N ARG A 113 -6.29 12.14 -2.33
CA ARG A 113 -5.05 11.81 -1.64
C ARG A 113 -4.52 10.45 -2.06
N ILE A 114 -5.39 9.47 -2.29
CA ILE A 114 -5.02 8.17 -2.84
C ILE A 114 -4.27 8.37 -4.15
N ASP A 115 -4.82 9.18 -5.06
CA ASP A 115 -4.20 9.45 -6.36
C ASP A 115 -2.87 10.18 -6.20
N GLU A 116 -2.78 11.16 -5.31
CA GLU A 116 -1.52 11.88 -5.05
C GLU A 116 -0.41 10.93 -4.60
N ILE A 117 -0.73 10.06 -3.63
CA ILE A 117 0.26 9.10 -3.12
C ILE A 117 0.65 8.12 -4.21
N PHE A 118 -0.31 7.58 -4.94
CA PHE A 118 -0.02 6.62 -6.00
C PHE A 118 0.81 7.26 -7.12
N ASN A 119 0.49 8.48 -7.52
CA ASN A 119 1.27 9.19 -8.54
C ASN A 119 2.71 9.40 -8.08
N LYS A 120 2.91 9.67 -6.79
CA LYS A 120 4.26 9.79 -6.23
C LYS A 120 5.00 8.46 -6.31
N ILE A 121 4.30 7.35 -6.04
CA ILE A 121 4.89 6.00 -6.09
C ILE A 121 5.39 5.69 -7.50
N VAL A 122 4.60 5.99 -8.53
CA VAL A 122 4.96 5.67 -9.92
C VAL A 122 5.81 6.76 -10.59
N GLY A 123 6.13 7.83 -9.90
CA GLY A 123 7.02 8.87 -10.41
C GLY A 123 6.37 9.95 -11.26
N ASP A 124 5.06 10.10 -11.15
CA ASP A 124 4.32 11.12 -11.93
C ASP A 124 4.04 12.38 -11.13
#